data_a2850b704317be23f41c23c560d3c693
#
_entry.id   a2850b704317be23f41c23c560d3c693
#
_cell.length_a   1.000
_cell.length_b   1.000
_cell.length_c   1.000
_cell.angle_alpha   90.00
_cell.angle_beta   90.00
_cell.angle_gamma   90.00
#
_symmetry.space_group_name_H-M   'P 1'
#
loop_
_entity.id
_entity.type
_entity.pdbx_description
1 polymer ?
#
loop_
_entity_poly.entity_id
_entity_poly.type
_entity_poly.pdbx_seq_one_letter_code
_entity_poly.pdbx_strand_id
1 'polypeptide(L)'
;MKTNYEEVRKENNPPHIKLCTLSGNSEVGRNCSFIEDRQNIILVDAGLSFPEQELFGIDYLIPNLDYLKKNKHKVRAIFITHGHLDHIGALPFILPLLGFPKVYAGSFASELIKQKLKEYRIIDNLFLIKCLDLE
;
A
#
# COMPACT_ATOMS: atom_id res chain seq x y z
N MET A 1 42.57 -17.28 16.14
CA MET A 1 41.99 -17.05 14.79
C MET A 1 40.50 -17.41 14.84
N LYS A 2 39.64 -16.45 15.14
CA LYS A 2 38.18 -16.65 14.97
C LYS A 2 37.86 -16.33 13.52
N THR A 3 37.61 -17.37 12.74
CA THR A 3 37.34 -17.30 11.32
C THR A 3 35.96 -16.66 11.06
N ASN A 4 35.98 -15.70 10.20
CA ASN A 4 34.93 -14.85 9.58
C ASN A 4 33.71 -15.59 8.99
N TYR A 5 33.14 -16.57 9.65
CA TYR A 5 31.95 -17.29 9.13
C TYR A 5 30.67 -16.44 9.19
N GLU A 6 30.60 -15.45 10.08
CA GLU A 6 29.43 -14.58 10.19
C GLU A 6 29.40 -13.47 9.12
N GLU A 7 30.56 -12.98 8.70
CA GLU A 7 30.66 -12.01 7.59
C GLU A 7 30.38 -12.65 6.23
N VAL A 8 30.90 -13.87 6.00
CA VAL A 8 30.64 -14.61 4.75
C VAL A 8 29.17 -15.00 4.60
N ARG A 9 28.43 -15.24 5.71
CA ARG A 9 26.99 -15.47 5.67
C ARG A 9 26.19 -14.23 5.31
N LYS A 10 26.69 -13.02 5.59
CA LYS A 10 26.01 -11.78 5.21
C LYS A 10 26.13 -11.46 3.73
N GLU A 11 27.23 -11.84 3.10
CA GLU A 11 27.44 -11.62 1.64
C GLU A 11 26.74 -12.65 0.75
N ASN A 12 26.52 -13.88 1.24
CA ASN A 12 25.93 -14.99 0.46
C ASN A 12 24.43 -15.21 0.73
N ASN A 13 23.74 -14.29 1.39
CA ASN A 13 22.31 -14.41 1.58
C ASN A 13 21.61 -13.92 0.29
N PRO A 14 20.99 -14.79 -0.50
CA PRO A 14 20.34 -14.38 -1.75
C PRO A 14 19.29 -13.28 -1.43
N PRO A 15 19.01 -12.41 -2.38
CA PRO A 15 18.01 -11.36 -2.17
C PRO A 15 16.68 -12.02 -1.80
N HIS A 16 16.24 -11.81 -0.56
CA HIS A 16 14.93 -12.31 -0.11
C HIS A 16 13.88 -11.29 -0.49
N ILE A 17 12.90 -11.74 -1.26
CA ILE A 17 11.67 -10.99 -1.53
C ILE A 17 10.57 -11.60 -0.66
N LYS A 18 9.93 -10.76 0.14
CA LYS A 18 8.70 -11.12 0.85
C LYS A 18 7.51 -10.66 0.05
N LEU A 19 6.55 -11.54 -0.13
CA LEU A 19 5.19 -11.20 -0.54
C LEU A 19 4.28 -11.35 0.67
N CYS A 20 3.55 -10.32 1.01
CA CYS A 20 2.65 -10.32 2.15
C CYS A 20 1.29 -9.75 1.77
N THR A 21 0.22 -10.46 2.09
CA THR A 21 -1.15 -9.97 1.97
C THR A 21 -1.60 -9.48 3.33
N LEU A 22 -1.96 -8.21 3.43
CA LEU A 22 -2.49 -7.60 4.66
C LEU A 22 -3.97 -7.88 4.83
N SER A 23 -4.71 -7.94 3.72
CA SER A 23 -6.15 -8.20 3.67
C SER A 23 -6.60 -8.54 2.25
N GLY A 24 -7.84 -9.02 2.09
CA GLY A 24 -8.43 -9.36 0.79
C GLY A 24 -8.16 -10.80 0.33
N ASN A 25 -7.50 -11.62 1.12
CA ASN A 25 -7.14 -13.00 0.74
C ASN A 25 -8.18 -14.04 1.19
N SER A 26 -8.81 -13.82 2.32
CA SER A 26 -9.84 -14.71 2.91
C SER A 26 -11.19 -14.04 3.11
N GLU A 27 -11.33 -12.82 2.61
CA GLU A 27 -12.52 -11.99 2.75
C GLU A 27 -12.70 -11.12 1.50
N VAL A 28 -13.91 -10.66 1.25
CA VAL A 28 -14.21 -9.74 0.14
C VAL A 28 -13.88 -8.31 0.56
N GLY A 29 -13.17 -7.60 -0.30
CA GLY A 29 -12.80 -6.20 -0.07
C GLY A 29 -11.47 -6.01 0.65
N ARG A 30 -11.11 -4.77 0.93
CA ARG A 30 -9.86 -4.35 1.59
C ARG A 30 -8.59 -4.91 0.94
N ASN A 31 -8.58 -5.08 -0.37
CA ASN A 31 -7.42 -5.65 -1.06
C ASN A 31 -6.19 -4.79 -0.81
N CYS A 32 -5.19 -5.38 -0.17
CA CYS A 32 -3.93 -4.73 0.14
C CYS A 32 -2.84 -5.78 0.36
N SER A 33 -1.83 -5.72 -0.48
CA SER A 33 -0.65 -6.58 -0.38
C SER A 33 0.61 -5.74 -0.52
N PHE A 34 1.75 -6.27 -0.14
CA PHE A 34 3.02 -5.63 -0.41
C PHE A 34 4.12 -6.63 -0.77
N ILE A 35 5.08 -6.12 -1.50
CA ILE A 35 6.34 -6.80 -1.82
C ILE A 35 7.44 -6.04 -1.09
N GLU A 36 8.28 -6.76 -0.37
CA GLU A 36 9.39 -6.18 0.39
C GLU A 36 10.71 -6.85 0.05
N ASP A 37 11.72 -6.04 -0.22
CA ASP A 37 13.12 -6.42 -0.19
C ASP A 37 13.82 -5.84 1.07
N ARG A 38 15.15 -5.92 1.12
CA ARG A 38 15.91 -5.40 2.28
C ARG A 38 15.68 -3.91 2.54
N GLN A 39 15.42 -3.10 1.52
CA GLN A 39 15.40 -1.63 1.59
C GLN A 39 14.09 -1.00 1.11
N ASN A 40 13.25 -1.74 0.40
CA ASN A 40 12.09 -1.20 -0.27
C ASN A 40 10.84 -2.01 0.02
N ILE A 41 9.73 -1.30 0.15
CA ILE A 41 8.38 -1.85 0.22
C ILE A 41 7.56 -1.19 -0.89
N ILE A 42 6.90 -2.02 -1.68
CA ILE A 42 5.95 -1.60 -2.70
C ILE A 42 4.60 -2.20 -2.33
N LEU A 43 3.58 -1.36 -2.17
CA LEU A 43 2.21 -1.81 -1.97
C LEU A 43 1.54 -2.09 -3.30
N VAL A 44 0.63 -3.05 -3.28
CA VAL A 44 -0.31 -3.34 -4.37
C VAL A 44 -1.71 -3.25 -3.78
N ASP A 45 -2.46 -2.30 -4.29
CA ASP A 45 -3.79 -1.89 -3.85
C ASP A 45 -3.84 -1.34 -2.41
N ALA A 46 -4.90 -0.61 -2.12
CA ALA A 46 -5.16 0.05 -0.85
C ALA A 46 -6.68 0.16 -0.65
N GLY A 47 -7.31 -0.99 -0.53
CA GLY A 47 -8.76 -1.13 -0.49
C GLY A 47 -9.37 -0.92 0.86
N LEU A 48 -10.65 -0.58 0.88
CA LEU A 48 -11.49 -0.63 2.06
C LEU A 48 -12.62 -1.66 1.88
N SER A 49 -13.27 -2.03 2.97
CA SER A 49 -14.55 -2.74 2.95
C SER A 49 -15.51 -2.09 3.92
N PHE A 50 -16.78 -2.48 3.82
CA PHE A 50 -17.80 -2.10 4.78
C PHE A 50 -17.96 -3.20 5.82
N PRO A 51 -18.33 -2.89 7.07
CA PRO A 51 -18.62 -3.91 8.05
C PRO A 51 -19.86 -4.74 7.62
N GLU A 52 -19.82 -6.07 7.84
CA GLU A 52 -20.93 -6.98 7.52
C GLU A 52 -22.16 -6.75 8.40
N GLN A 53 -21.97 -6.15 9.57
CA GLN A 53 -23.02 -5.78 10.50
C GLN A 53 -22.89 -4.30 10.83
N GLU A 54 -24.00 -3.63 11.12
CA GLU A 54 -23.99 -2.26 11.61
C GLU A 54 -23.21 -2.20 12.93
N LEU A 55 -21.96 -1.76 12.83
CA LEU A 55 -21.12 -1.44 13.97
C LEU A 55 -21.26 0.05 14.25
N PHE A 56 -21.88 0.42 15.37
CA PHE A 56 -22.12 1.83 15.72
C PHE A 56 -20.82 2.65 15.67
N GLY A 57 -20.82 3.66 14.79
CA GLY A 57 -19.68 4.57 14.63
C GLY A 57 -18.53 4.05 13.79
N ILE A 58 -18.68 2.90 13.10
CA ILE A 58 -17.69 2.36 12.15
C ILE A 58 -18.32 2.33 10.77
N ASP A 59 -17.84 3.20 9.87
CA ASP A 59 -18.31 3.29 8.50
C ASP A 59 -17.47 2.41 7.54
N TYR A 60 -16.18 2.23 7.83
CA TYR A 60 -15.25 1.53 6.95
C TYR A 60 -14.28 0.66 7.73
N LEU A 61 -13.83 -0.41 7.10
CA LEU A 61 -12.71 -1.24 7.52
C LEU A 61 -11.54 -1.05 6.56
N ILE A 62 -10.36 -0.79 7.10
CA ILE A 62 -9.12 -0.68 6.32
C ILE A 62 -8.12 -1.77 6.74
N PRO A 63 -7.10 -2.07 5.93
CA PRO A 63 -6.05 -3.03 6.29
C PRO A 63 -5.31 -2.62 7.58
N ASN A 64 -4.79 -3.60 8.31
CA ASN A 64 -3.88 -3.31 9.42
C ASN A 64 -2.52 -2.84 8.88
N LEU A 65 -2.15 -1.62 9.22
CA LEU A 65 -0.96 -0.95 8.72
C LEU A 65 0.20 -0.90 9.72
N ASP A 66 0.12 -1.59 10.86
CA ASP A 66 1.12 -1.45 11.92
C ASP A 66 2.53 -1.80 11.46
N TYR A 67 2.66 -2.84 10.65
CA TYR A 67 3.95 -3.20 10.05
C TYR A 67 4.47 -2.11 9.11
N LEU A 68 3.61 -1.60 8.23
CA LEU A 68 3.97 -0.56 7.26
C LEU A 68 4.31 0.76 7.94
N LYS A 69 3.57 1.14 9.00
CA LYS A 69 3.87 2.35 9.79
C LYS A 69 5.26 2.29 10.43
N LYS A 70 5.63 1.14 11.00
CA LYS A 70 6.96 0.92 11.58
C LYS A 70 8.07 0.97 10.54
N ASN A 71 7.78 0.57 9.30
CA ASN A 71 8.71 0.50 8.18
C ASN A 71 8.45 1.57 7.10
N LYS A 72 7.76 2.66 7.43
CA LYS A 72 7.33 3.68 6.45
C LYS A 72 8.49 4.26 5.63
N HIS A 73 9.70 4.31 6.20
CA HIS A 73 10.90 4.79 5.52
C HIS A 73 11.31 3.90 4.33
N LYS A 74 10.86 2.65 4.30
CA LYS A 74 11.06 1.73 3.17
C LYS A 74 9.97 1.83 2.12
N VAL A 75 8.80 2.39 2.43
CA VAL A 75 7.67 2.46 1.49
C VAL A 75 8.00 3.42 0.36
N ARG A 76 8.11 2.89 -0.86
CA ARG A 76 8.51 3.64 -2.06
C ARG A 76 7.34 4.07 -2.92
N ALA A 77 6.36 3.18 -3.06
CA ALA A 77 5.23 3.40 -3.95
C ALA A 77 4.04 2.53 -3.58
N ILE A 78 2.88 2.92 -4.09
CA ILE A 78 1.66 2.13 -4.11
C ILE A 78 1.25 1.97 -5.57
N PHE A 79 1.07 0.73 -6.02
CA PHE A 79 0.53 0.43 -7.34
C PHE A 79 -0.93 0.02 -7.21
N ILE A 80 -1.78 0.59 -8.03
CA ILE A 80 -3.21 0.32 -8.04
C ILE A 80 -3.56 -0.46 -9.30
N THR A 81 -4.18 -1.61 -9.11
CA THR A 81 -4.59 -2.48 -10.21
C THR A 81 -5.76 -1.89 -10.98
N HIS A 82 -6.77 -1.38 -10.29
CA HIS A 82 -7.94 -0.72 -10.88
C HIS A 82 -8.70 0.14 -9.86
N GLY A 83 -9.69 0.90 -10.35
CA GLY A 83 -10.32 1.98 -9.58
C GLY A 83 -11.51 1.59 -8.72
N HIS A 84 -11.76 0.32 -8.41
CA HIS A 84 -12.83 -0.07 -7.49
C HIS A 84 -12.48 0.27 -6.04
N LEU A 85 -13.51 0.49 -5.23
CA LEU A 85 -13.39 0.99 -3.86
C LEU A 85 -12.62 0.03 -2.93
N ASP A 86 -12.76 -1.26 -3.15
CA ASP A 86 -12.03 -2.32 -2.45
C ASP A 86 -10.55 -2.42 -2.87
N HIS A 87 -10.09 -1.56 -3.79
CA HIS A 87 -8.70 -1.41 -4.23
C HIS A 87 -8.11 -0.02 -3.99
N ILE A 88 -8.94 1.05 -3.97
CA ILE A 88 -8.47 2.44 -3.79
C ILE A 88 -9.01 3.13 -2.55
N GLY A 89 -10.07 2.58 -1.94
CA GLY A 89 -10.87 3.30 -0.95
C GLY A 89 -10.14 3.66 0.33
N ALA A 90 -9.09 2.94 0.71
CA ALA A 90 -8.30 3.24 1.90
C ALA A 90 -7.18 4.25 1.65
N LEU A 91 -6.91 4.68 0.42
CA LEU A 91 -5.84 5.64 0.10
C LEU A 91 -5.89 6.92 0.93
N PRO A 92 -7.06 7.57 1.17
CA PRO A 92 -7.11 8.77 2.01
C PRO A 92 -6.61 8.55 3.44
N PHE A 93 -6.74 7.35 3.96
CA PHE A 93 -6.30 6.97 5.31
C PHE A 93 -4.85 6.50 5.33
N ILE A 94 -4.43 5.77 4.30
CA ILE A 94 -3.11 5.14 4.20
C ILE A 94 -2.02 6.17 3.86
N LEU A 95 -2.27 7.08 2.92
CA LEU A 95 -1.27 8.02 2.45
C LEU A 95 -0.67 8.88 3.57
N PRO A 96 -1.45 9.52 4.45
CA PRO A 96 -0.89 10.30 5.55
C PRO A 96 -0.06 9.45 6.54
N LEU A 97 -0.50 8.22 6.81
CA LEU A 97 0.18 7.33 7.75
C LEU A 97 1.54 6.84 7.23
N LEU A 98 1.68 6.71 5.91
CA LEU A 98 2.90 6.22 5.26
C LEU A 98 3.82 7.35 4.76
N GLY A 99 3.48 8.62 5.00
CA GLY A 99 4.30 9.77 4.60
C GLY A 99 4.16 10.13 3.11
N PHE A 100 2.99 9.90 2.54
CA PHE A 100 2.62 10.28 1.17
C PHE A 100 3.52 9.66 0.09
N PRO A 101 3.65 8.32 0.01
CA PRO A 101 4.35 7.67 -1.10
C PRO A 101 3.65 7.96 -2.43
N LYS A 102 4.40 7.85 -3.53
CA LYS A 102 3.83 7.96 -4.88
C LYS A 102 2.81 6.85 -5.14
N VAL A 103 1.73 7.19 -5.84
CA VAL A 103 0.70 6.24 -6.25
C VAL A 103 0.72 6.13 -7.78
N TYR A 104 0.82 4.92 -8.27
CA TYR A 104 0.82 4.61 -9.69
C TYR A 104 -0.47 3.86 -10.06
N ALA A 105 -1.18 4.35 -11.05
CA ALA A 105 -2.45 3.77 -11.50
C ALA A 105 -2.68 4.03 -12.99
N GLY A 106 -3.52 3.24 -13.65
CA GLY A 106 -3.99 3.56 -14.98
C GLY A 106 -4.80 4.86 -15.04
N SER A 107 -4.99 5.43 -16.21
CA SER A 107 -5.61 6.77 -16.41
C SER A 107 -6.96 6.91 -15.70
N PHE A 108 -7.87 5.99 -15.91
CA PHE A 108 -9.21 6.03 -15.29
C PHE A 108 -9.13 5.94 -13.75
N ALA A 109 -8.35 4.98 -13.22
CA ALA A 109 -8.17 4.83 -11.78
C ALA A 109 -7.50 6.06 -11.15
N SER A 110 -6.55 6.70 -11.84
CA SER A 110 -5.90 7.92 -11.38
C SER A 110 -6.88 9.07 -11.16
N GLU A 111 -7.86 9.25 -12.05
CA GLU A 111 -8.88 10.29 -11.88
C GLU A 111 -9.83 9.97 -10.72
N LEU A 112 -10.25 8.72 -10.57
CA LEU A 112 -11.07 8.29 -9.42
C LEU A 112 -10.33 8.50 -8.09
N ILE A 113 -9.03 8.20 -8.03
CA ILE A 113 -8.20 8.43 -6.85
C ILE A 113 -8.12 9.92 -6.53
N LYS A 114 -7.86 10.77 -7.52
CA LYS A 114 -7.81 12.23 -7.32
C LYS A 114 -9.15 12.77 -6.80
N GLN A 115 -10.27 12.31 -7.36
CA GLN A 115 -11.59 12.68 -6.87
C GLN A 115 -11.77 12.23 -5.41
N LYS A 116 -11.43 10.98 -5.09
CA LYS A 116 -11.52 10.44 -3.74
C LYS A 116 -10.69 11.26 -2.75
N LEU A 117 -9.45 11.59 -3.08
CA LEU A 117 -8.59 12.39 -2.21
C LEU A 117 -9.16 13.81 -1.97
N LYS A 118 -9.78 14.43 -2.98
CA LYS A 118 -10.46 15.73 -2.84
C LYS A 118 -11.63 15.66 -1.84
N GLU A 119 -12.43 14.59 -1.85
CA GLU A 119 -13.52 14.37 -0.89
C GLU A 119 -13.00 14.39 0.56
N TYR A 120 -11.79 13.89 0.80
CA TYR A 120 -11.12 13.89 2.10
C TYR A 120 -10.20 15.11 2.31
N ARG A 121 -10.30 16.15 1.45
CA ARG A 121 -9.52 17.40 1.52
C ARG A 121 -7.99 17.20 1.41
N ILE A 122 -7.56 16.12 0.78
CA ILE A 122 -6.14 15.85 0.50
C ILE A 122 -5.83 16.39 -0.90
N ILE A 123 -5.79 17.72 -1.06
CA ILE A 123 -5.60 18.37 -2.36
C ILE A 123 -4.16 18.71 -2.67
N ASP A 124 -3.36 19.03 -1.67
CA ASP A 124 -1.96 19.46 -1.87
C ASP A 124 -1.05 18.31 -2.36
N ASN A 125 -1.50 17.06 -2.24
CA ASN A 125 -0.73 15.87 -2.57
C ASN A 125 -1.18 15.16 -3.86
N LEU A 126 -2.08 15.76 -4.65
CA LEU A 126 -2.59 15.14 -5.89
C LEU A 126 -1.49 14.90 -6.95
N PHE A 127 -0.40 15.66 -6.90
CA PHE A 127 0.77 15.49 -7.78
C PHE A 127 1.50 14.14 -7.56
N LEU A 128 1.24 13.45 -6.44
CA LEU A 128 1.79 12.15 -6.14
C LEU A 128 1.12 11.02 -6.95
N ILE A 129 -0.08 11.29 -7.50
CA ILE A 129 -0.78 10.34 -8.34
C ILE A 129 -0.15 10.37 -9.74
N LYS A 130 0.46 9.26 -10.13
CA LYS A 130 1.14 9.08 -11.42
C LYS A 130 0.30 8.18 -12.32
N CYS A 131 -0.13 8.71 -13.45
CA CYS A 131 -0.79 7.93 -14.47
C CYS A 131 0.24 6.99 -15.14
N LEU A 132 -0.11 5.72 -15.26
CA LEU A 132 0.60 4.75 -16.08
C LEU A 132 -0.22 4.56 -17.34
N ASP A 133 0.22 5.19 -18.43
CA ASP A 133 -0.30 4.90 -19.75
C ASP A 133 0.43 3.66 -20.24
N LEU A 134 -0.28 2.56 -20.31
CA LEU A 134 0.19 1.37 -21.01
C LEU A 134 -0.15 1.59 -22.49
N GLU A 135 0.86 1.97 -23.28
CA GLU A 135 0.76 1.96 -24.73
C GLU A 135 0.62 0.51 -25.26
#